data_47e28ba0985c41e83ac700e00ed6f2b7
#
_entry.id   47e28ba0985c41e83ac700e00ed6f2b7
#
_cell.length_a   1.000
_cell.length_b   1.000
_cell.length_c   1.000
_cell.angle_alpha   90.00
_cell.angle_beta   90.00
_cell.angle_gamma   90.00
#
_symmetry.space_group_name_H-M   'P 1'
#
loop_
_entity.id
_entity.type
_entity.pdbx_description
1 polymer ?
#
loop_
_entity_poly.entity_id
_entity_poly.type
_entity_poly.pdbx_seq_one_letter_code
_entity_poly.pdbx_strand_id
1 'polypeptide(L)'
;MECCHTGKHKEKGCCNDLKNLEKQETHKMEEDNKQKKSRVWVLFIGIIAVFLFILLLTRGSGTSSFENINQVSQIDIYKSITCGCCDVYSKYVAGKTEPKVNSFNVQDSEATKREYGVPSELESCHTTIIGDYFVEGHIPLEAVEKLLKEQPDLRGIAMPGMPMGSPGMPGQKTGDFVIYAVNNDGTYNEFMRI
;
A
#
# COMPACT_ATOMS: atom_id res chain seq x y z
N MET A 1 -66.02 21.62 -33.61
CA MET A 1 -66.80 20.92 -34.61
C MET A 1 -68.15 20.60 -33.97
N GLU A 2 -69.13 21.10 -34.56
CA GLU A 2 -70.52 21.19 -34.15
C GLU A 2 -71.16 19.86 -33.82
N CYS A 3 -71.53 19.65 -32.58
CA CYS A 3 -72.55 18.67 -32.17
C CYS A 3 -73.24 19.13 -30.90
N CYS A 4 -73.92 20.25 -30.93
CA CYS A 4 -74.94 20.64 -29.94
C CYS A 4 -75.87 21.71 -30.55
N HIS A 5 -76.76 21.27 -31.44
CA HIS A 5 -78.00 21.97 -31.65
C HIS A 5 -79.08 21.02 -32.12
N THR A 6 -80.10 21.02 -31.38
CA THR A 6 -81.47 20.55 -31.61
C THR A 6 -81.90 19.24 -30.95
N GLY A 7 -82.66 19.39 -29.89
CA GLY A 7 -83.82 18.54 -29.60
C GLY A 7 -83.66 17.36 -28.66
N LYS A 8 -84.04 17.62 -27.38
CA LYS A 8 -84.66 16.64 -26.43
C LYS A 8 -84.32 15.16 -26.59
N HIS A 9 -83.76 14.65 -25.55
CA HIS A 9 -83.61 13.24 -25.14
C HIS A 9 -82.22 12.57 -25.37
N LYS A 10 -81.59 12.29 -24.24
CA LYS A 10 -80.39 11.45 -24.01
C LYS A 10 -79.00 12.10 -23.94
N GLU A 11 -78.85 13.09 -23.03
CA GLU A 11 -77.57 13.67 -22.75
C GLU A 11 -76.72 12.92 -21.66
N LYS A 12 -76.99 11.72 -21.28
CA LYS A 12 -76.24 10.99 -20.25
C LYS A 12 -75.18 10.02 -20.78
N GLY A 13 -75.15 9.72 -22.05
CA GLY A 13 -74.17 8.77 -22.62
C GLY A 13 -72.87 9.39 -23.06
N CYS A 14 -72.91 10.50 -23.79
CA CYS A 14 -71.70 11.11 -24.39
C CYS A 14 -70.72 11.74 -23.39
N CYS A 15 -71.20 12.29 -22.27
CA CYS A 15 -70.31 12.89 -21.26
C CYS A 15 -69.64 11.84 -20.36
N ASN A 16 -70.23 10.65 -20.25
CA ASN A 16 -69.58 9.58 -19.47
C ASN A 16 -68.48 8.88 -20.24
N ASP A 17 -68.60 8.79 -21.57
CA ASP A 17 -67.55 8.17 -22.40
C ASP A 17 -66.30 9.04 -22.49
N LEU A 18 -66.45 10.37 -22.58
CA LEU A 18 -65.31 11.30 -22.54
C LEU A 18 -64.59 11.27 -21.21
N LYS A 19 -65.30 11.24 -20.09
CA LYS A 19 -64.68 11.13 -18.74
C LYS A 19 -63.98 9.78 -18.50
N ASN A 20 -64.47 8.74 -19.12
CA ASN A 20 -63.84 7.41 -19.03
C ASN A 20 -62.56 7.34 -19.89
N LEU A 21 -62.55 8.01 -21.07
CA LEU A 21 -61.35 8.10 -21.90
C LEU A 21 -60.25 8.95 -21.23
N GLU A 22 -60.57 10.09 -20.68
CA GLU A 22 -59.61 10.91 -19.92
C GLU A 22 -59.03 10.16 -18.71
N LYS A 23 -59.89 9.39 -18.00
CA LYS A 23 -59.45 8.59 -16.87
C LYS A 23 -58.58 7.41 -17.24
N GLN A 24 -58.77 6.84 -18.41
CA GLN A 24 -57.92 5.77 -18.96
C GLN A 24 -56.54 6.31 -19.40
N GLU A 25 -56.51 7.48 -20.05
CA GLU A 25 -55.26 8.11 -20.47
C GLU A 25 -54.39 8.56 -19.28
N THR A 26 -55.01 9.14 -18.26
CA THR A 26 -54.29 9.52 -17.03
C THR A 26 -53.73 8.32 -16.28
N HIS A 27 -54.50 7.23 -16.17
CA HIS A 27 -54.07 5.98 -15.54
C HIS A 27 -52.88 5.35 -16.28
N LYS A 28 -52.93 5.35 -17.63
CA LYS A 28 -51.87 4.80 -18.46
C LYS A 28 -50.58 5.63 -18.39
N MET A 29 -50.68 6.97 -18.32
CA MET A 29 -49.51 7.84 -18.12
C MET A 29 -48.87 7.69 -16.73
N GLU A 30 -49.69 7.42 -15.70
CA GLU A 30 -49.21 7.21 -14.34
C GLU A 30 -48.50 5.85 -14.21
N GLU A 31 -48.99 4.81 -14.85
CA GLU A 31 -48.35 3.48 -14.91
C GLU A 31 -47.04 3.51 -15.69
N ASP A 32 -46.99 4.17 -16.86
CA ASP A 32 -45.76 4.32 -17.66
C ASP A 32 -44.69 5.12 -16.91
N ASN A 33 -45.07 6.15 -16.17
CA ASN A 33 -44.12 6.95 -15.36
C ASN A 33 -43.59 6.15 -14.17
N LYS A 34 -44.44 5.34 -13.53
CA LYS A 34 -44.05 4.44 -12.43
C LYS A 34 -43.09 3.36 -12.92
N GLN A 35 -43.35 2.78 -14.08
CA GLN A 35 -42.50 1.76 -14.70
C GLN A 35 -41.17 2.33 -15.17
N LYS A 36 -41.15 3.53 -15.74
CA LYS A 36 -39.94 4.24 -16.15
C LYS A 36 -39.06 4.59 -14.92
N LYS A 37 -39.67 5.06 -13.83
CA LYS A 37 -38.97 5.37 -12.55
C LYS A 37 -38.38 4.11 -11.92
N SER A 38 -39.08 2.99 -11.95
CA SER A 38 -38.62 1.68 -11.47
C SER A 38 -37.41 1.18 -12.26
N ARG A 39 -37.43 1.27 -13.61
CA ARG A 39 -36.30 0.87 -14.47
C ARG A 39 -35.06 1.69 -14.22
N VAL A 40 -35.23 3.00 -14.06
CA VAL A 40 -34.11 3.92 -13.72
C VAL A 40 -33.50 3.56 -12.37
N TRP A 41 -34.31 3.27 -11.36
CA TRP A 41 -33.84 2.85 -10.04
C TRP A 41 -33.06 1.51 -10.08
N VAL A 42 -33.51 0.54 -10.85
CA VAL A 42 -32.82 -0.74 -11.04
C VAL A 42 -31.46 -0.54 -11.69
N LEU A 43 -31.37 0.36 -12.69
CA LEU A 43 -30.10 0.70 -13.33
C LEU A 43 -29.13 1.39 -12.35
N PHE A 44 -29.62 2.31 -11.51
CA PHE A 44 -28.80 2.95 -10.48
C PHE A 44 -28.25 1.95 -9.46
N ILE A 45 -29.11 1.02 -8.98
CA ILE A 45 -28.68 -0.04 -8.06
C ILE A 45 -27.63 -0.94 -8.73
N GLY A 46 -27.83 -1.30 -10.00
CA GLY A 46 -26.86 -2.08 -10.77
C GLY A 46 -25.51 -1.38 -10.90
N ILE A 47 -25.50 -0.08 -11.22
CA ILE A 47 -24.27 0.72 -11.33
C ILE A 47 -23.55 0.81 -9.97
N ILE A 48 -24.29 1.05 -8.88
CA ILE A 48 -23.72 1.08 -7.53
C ILE A 48 -23.12 -0.28 -7.15
N ALA A 49 -23.83 -1.38 -7.45
CA ALA A 49 -23.34 -2.73 -7.18
C ALA A 49 -22.04 -3.04 -7.96
N VAL A 50 -21.98 -2.67 -9.24
CA VAL A 50 -20.78 -2.81 -10.07
C VAL A 50 -19.65 -1.93 -9.54
N PHE A 51 -19.94 -0.69 -9.15
CA PHE A 51 -18.94 0.21 -8.57
C PHE A 51 -18.39 -0.32 -7.24
N LEU A 52 -19.24 -0.81 -6.35
CA LEU A 52 -18.82 -1.46 -5.10
C LEU A 52 -18.03 -2.75 -5.36
N PHE A 53 -18.42 -3.53 -6.38
CA PHE A 53 -17.68 -4.73 -6.78
C PHE A 53 -16.28 -4.36 -7.33
N ILE A 54 -16.16 -3.32 -8.14
CA ILE A 54 -14.88 -2.79 -8.61
C ILE A 54 -14.03 -2.30 -7.43
N LEU A 55 -14.62 -1.58 -6.46
CA LEU A 55 -13.93 -1.15 -5.25
C LEU A 55 -13.45 -2.34 -4.40
N LEU A 56 -14.19 -3.44 -4.35
CA LEU A 56 -13.77 -4.67 -3.68
C LEU A 56 -12.60 -5.35 -4.42
N LEU A 57 -12.62 -5.34 -5.76
CA LEU A 57 -11.51 -5.88 -6.58
C LEU A 57 -10.27 -5.00 -6.53
N THR A 58 -10.40 -3.69 -6.39
CA THR A 58 -9.27 -2.75 -6.27
C THR A 58 -8.68 -2.68 -4.86
N ARG A 59 -9.32 -3.28 -3.86
CA ARG A 59 -8.71 -3.57 -2.54
C ARG A 59 -7.73 -4.76 -2.58
N GLY A 60 -7.36 -5.22 -3.77
CA GLY A 60 -6.27 -6.15 -3.98
C GLY A 60 -4.95 -5.46 -3.67
N SER A 61 -4.34 -5.86 -2.59
CA SER A 61 -2.91 -5.94 -2.32
C SER A 61 -2.07 -4.94 -3.13
N GLY A 62 -1.82 -3.78 -2.57
CA GLY A 62 -0.50 -3.21 -2.78
C GLY A 62 0.48 -4.29 -2.33
N THR A 63 1.06 -5.03 -3.26
CA THR A 63 2.22 -5.87 -2.98
C THR A 63 3.30 -4.90 -2.52
N SER A 64 3.41 -4.71 -1.21
CA SER A 64 4.56 -4.04 -0.65
C SER A 64 5.75 -4.89 -1.10
N SER A 65 6.71 -4.28 -1.79
CA SER A 65 7.90 -4.97 -2.30
C SER A 65 8.72 -5.61 -1.17
N PHE A 66 8.34 -5.39 0.11
CA PHE A 66 9.04 -5.80 1.33
C PHE A 66 8.06 -6.45 2.32
N GLU A 67 7.46 -7.58 1.91
CA GLU A 67 6.44 -8.27 2.69
C GLU A 67 6.98 -8.82 4.02
N ASN A 68 8.20 -9.38 4.02
CA ASN A 68 8.80 -9.95 5.23
C ASN A 68 9.30 -8.87 6.18
N ILE A 69 9.82 -7.75 5.65
CA ILE A 69 10.15 -6.56 6.46
C ILE A 69 8.90 -6.03 7.16
N ASN A 70 7.77 -5.99 6.48
CA ASN A 70 6.53 -5.45 7.04
C ASN A 70 5.87 -6.33 8.09
N GLN A 71 6.37 -7.56 8.31
CA GLN A 71 5.90 -8.43 9.40
C GLN A 71 6.60 -8.16 10.74
N VAL A 72 7.74 -7.46 10.75
CA VAL A 72 8.38 -7.09 12.00
C VAL A 72 7.67 -5.90 12.65
N SER A 73 7.71 -5.82 13.99
CA SER A 73 7.02 -4.75 14.71
C SER A 73 7.76 -3.41 14.66
N GLN A 74 9.09 -3.46 14.63
CA GLN A 74 9.94 -2.28 14.64
C GLN A 74 11.31 -2.55 14.02
N ILE A 75 11.98 -1.46 13.64
CA ILE A 75 13.34 -1.42 13.13
C ILE A 75 14.10 -0.36 13.93
N ASP A 76 15.18 -0.76 14.59
CA ASP A 76 15.98 0.11 15.46
C ASP A 76 17.32 0.42 14.80
N ILE A 77 17.60 1.70 14.54
CA ILE A 77 18.83 2.16 13.86
C ILE A 77 19.69 2.93 14.85
N TYR A 78 20.87 2.39 15.15
CA TYR A 78 21.87 2.97 16.03
C TYR A 78 22.94 3.67 15.21
N LYS A 79 23.08 4.97 15.37
CA LYS A 79 24.00 5.80 14.58
C LYS A 79 24.69 6.88 15.41
N SER A 80 25.83 7.38 14.92
CA SER A 80 26.44 8.58 15.51
C SER A 80 25.55 9.81 15.30
N ILE A 81 25.53 10.71 16.27
CA ILE A 81 24.78 11.99 16.21
C ILE A 81 25.19 12.85 15.00
N THR A 82 26.42 12.72 14.51
CA THR A 82 26.96 13.50 13.40
C THR A 82 26.79 12.83 12.04
N CYS A 83 26.19 11.64 11.98
CA CYS A 83 26.04 10.87 10.75
C CYS A 83 24.84 11.34 9.92
N GLY A 84 25.03 12.33 9.05
CA GLY A 84 23.97 12.85 8.20
C GLY A 84 23.45 11.87 7.15
N CYS A 85 24.31 11.01 6.57
CA CYS A 85 23.89 9.97 5.62
C CYS A 85 23.03 8.89 6.30
N CYS A 86 23.28 8.60 7.59
CA CYS A 86 22.45 7.68 8.37
C CYS A 86 21.03 8.24 8.60
N ASP A 87 20.86 9.56 8.71
CA ASP A 87 19.52 10.17 8.78
C ASP A 87 18.76 10.00 7.45
N VAL A 88 19.47 10.08 6.33
CA VAL A 88 18.88 9.83 5.01
C VAL A 88 18.52 8.36 4.87
N TYR A 89 19.36 7.44 5.34
CA TYR A 89 19.06 6.00 5.37
C TYR A 89 17.82 5.69 6.23
N SER A 90 17.74 6.26 7.44
CA SER A 90 16.57 6.08 8.31
C SER A 90 15.27 6.54 7.64
N LYS A 91 15.30 7.66 6.91
CA LYS A 91 14.14 8.14 6.13
C LYS A 91 13.83 7.24 4.94
N TYR A 92 14.84 6.68 4.27
CA TYR A 92 14.67 5.72 3.19
C TYR A 92 13.96 4.46 3.69
N VAL A 93 14.37 3.90 4.83
CA VAL A 93 13.71 2.75 5.45
C VAL A 93 12.28 3.10 5.83
N ALA A 94 12.07 4.17 6.61
CA ALA A 94 10.74 4.60 7.06
C ALA A 94 9.78 4.95 5.91
N GLY A 95 10.30 5.42 4.78
CA GLY A 95 9.48 5.77 3.61
C GLY A 95 9.08 4.59 2.73
N LYS A 96 9.68 3.40 2.95
CA LYS A 96 9.47 2.22 2.10
C LYS A 96 8.94 1.00 2.85
N THR A 97 8.89 1.05 4.17
CA THR A 97 8.47 -0.05 5.03
C THR A 97 7.39 0.40 6.00
N GLU A 98 6.58 -0.53 6.50
CA GLU A 98 5.47 -0.27 7.41
C GLU A 98 5.88 -0.28 8.90
N PRO A 99 6.89 -1.07 9.36
CA PRO A 99 7.31 -1.11 10.73
C PRO A 99 7.70 0.26 11.28
N LYS A 100 7.54 0.43 12.59
CA LYS A 100 8.02 1.62 13.27
C LYS A 100 9.54 1.69 13.21
N VAL A 101 10.09 2.73 12.58
CA VAL A 101 11.53 2.98 12.52
C VAL A 101 11.93 3.92 13.66
N ASN A 102 12.76 3.42 14.57
CA ASN A 102 13.36 4.20 15.65
C ASN A 102 14.82 4.51 15.29
N SER A 103 15.25 5.74 15.49
CA SER A 103 16.64 6.14 15.24
C SER A 103 17.26 6.64 16.55
N PHE A 104 18.31 5.95 17.00
CA PHE A 104 19.02 6.21 18.24
C PHE A 104 20.38 6.85 17.95
N ASN A 105 20.60 8.03 18.50
CA ASN A 105 21.89 8.66 18.49
C ASN A 105 22.75 8.10 19.63
N VAL A 106 23.82 7.38 19.29
CA VAL A 106 24.74 6.80 20.25
C VAL A 106 26.06 7.56 20.26
N GLN A 107 26.69 7.69 21.42
CA GLN A 107 28.00 8.34 21.56
C GLN A 107 29.12 7.41 21.12
N ASP A 108 28.99 6.12 21.43
CA ASP A 108 29.94 5.07 21.06
C ASP A 108 29.25 4.05 20.16
N SER A 109 29.34 4.26 18.85
CA SER A 109 28.79 3.33 17.87
C SER A 109 29.56 2.02 17.80
N GLU A 110 30.86 2.02 18.17
CA GLU A 110 31.68 0.81 18.20
C GLU A 110 31.24 -0.12 19.34
N ALA A 111 30.83 0.43 20.50
CA ALA A 111 30.27 -0.38 21.58
C ALA A 111 29.01 -1.12 21.13
N THR A 112 28.12 -0.44 20.40
CA THR A 112 26.92 -1.07 19.82
C THR A 112 27.28 -2.19 18.84
N LYS A 113 28.24 -1.95 17.95
CA LYS A 113 28.71 -2.96 16.99
C LYS A 113 29.28 -4.20 17.69
N ARG A 114 30.11 -4.01 18.72
CA ARG A 114 30.63 -5.10 19.54
C ARG A 114 29.52 -5.88 20.26
N GLU A 115 28.52 -5.19 20.77
CA GLU A 115 27.36 -5.82 21.45
C GLU A 115 26.63 -6.77 20.51
N TYR A 116 26.40 -6.37 19.26
CA TYR A 116 25.73 -7.19 18.26
C TYR A 116 26.68 -8.13 17.51
N GLY A 117 27.96 -8.09 17.79
CA GLY A 117 28.97 -8.99 17.22
C GLY A 117 29.28 -8.70 15.76
N VAL A 118 29.24 -7.45 15.34
CA VAL A 118 29.70 -7.01 14.03
C VAL A 118 31.22 -7.16 13.96
N PRO A 119 31.78 -7.91 12.99
CA PRO A 119 33.23 -8.02 12.81
C PRO A 119 33.83 -6.65 12.42
N SER A 120 35.00 -6.32 12.98
CA SER A 120 35.66 -5.03 12.75
C SER A 120 35.93 -4.73 11.27
N GLU A 121 36.18 -5.77 10.48
CA GLU A 121 36.45 -5.67 9.03
C GLU A 121 35.19 -5.33 8.24
N LEU A 122 34.02 -5.56 8.82
CA LEU A 122 32.72 -5.34 8.19
C LEU A 122 31.96 -4.12 8.75
N GLU A 123 32.57 -3.38 9.67
CA GLU A 123 31.95 -2.19 10.24
C GLU A 123 31.68 -1.10 9.20
N SER A 124 30.58 -0.41 9.38
CA SER A 124 30.14 0.74 8.58
C SER A 124 29.64 1.86 9.48
N CYS A 125 28.81 2.79 8.99
CA CYS A 125 28.45 3.99 9.74
C CYS A 125 27.30 3.82 10.73
N HIS A 126 26.48 2.79 10.63
CA HIS A 126 25.38 2.52 11.55
C HIS A 126 25.02 1.04 11.59
N THR A 127 24.40 0.64 12.68
CA THR A 127 23.89 -0.71 12.90
C THR A 127 22.37 -0.64 13.03
N THR A 128 21.67 -1.42 12.23
CA THR A 128 20.20 -1.58 12.29
C THR A 128 19.88 -2.94 12.90
N ILE A 129 18.92 -2.99 13.83
CA ILE A 129 18.38 -4.22 14.39
C ILE A 129 16.99 -4.45 13.84
N ILE A 130 16.77 -5.62 13.27
CA ILE A 130 15.50 -6.03 12.69
C ILE A 130 15.23 -7.50 12.97
N GLY A 131 14.18 -7.79 13.72
CA GLY A 131 13.97 -9.14 14.26
C GLY A 131 15.17 -9.58 15.11
N ASP A 132 15.70 -10.75 14.82
CA ASP A 132 16.86 -11.32 15.53
C ASP A 132 18.20 -10.98 14.86
N TYR A 133 18.19 -10.16 13.80
CA TYR A 133 19.38 -9.87 12.98
C TYR A 133 19.88 -8.45 13.18
N PHE A 134 21.20 -8.29 13.05
CA PHE A 134 21.76 -6.99 12.75
C PHE A 134 21.92 -6.78 11.23
N VAL A 135 21.84 -5.54 10.78
CA VAL A 135 22.10 -5.08 9.43
C VAL A 135 23.06 -3.90 9.53
N GLU A 136 24.31 -4.11 9.10
CA GLU A 136 25.37 -3.13 9.23
C GLU A 136 25.58 -2.34 7.95
N GLY A 137 25.45 -1.01 8.04
CA GLY A 137 25.70 -0.07 6.94
C GLY A 137 24.49 0.19 6.04
N HIS A 138 24.73 0.81 4.89
CA HIS A 138 23.73 1.31 3.96
C HIS A 138 23.15 0.21 3.05
N ILE A 139 22.71 -0.90 3.64
CA ILE A 139 22.22 -2.07 2.91
C ILE A 139 20.88 -1.77 2.21
N PRO A 140 20.73 -2.09 0.92
CA PRO A 140 19.46 -2.02 0.21
C PRO A 140 18.40 -2.95 0.84
N LEU A 141 17.14 -2.48 0.88
CA LEU A 141 16.05 -3.24 1.51
C LEU A 141 15.78 -4.59 0.83
N GLU A 142 16.18 -4.76 -0.41
CA GLU A 142 16.10 -6.03 -1.13
C GLU A 142 16.92 -7.14 -0.44
N ALA A 143 18.09 -6.80 0.12
CA ALA A 143 18.90 -7.75 0.88
C ALA A 143 18.32 -8.02 2.27
N VAL A 144 17.75 -7.01 2.91
CA VAL A 144 17.04 -7.16 4.19
C VAL A 144 15.79 -8.03 4.02
N GLU A 145 15.04 -7.82 2.95
CA GLU A 145 13.87 -8.65 2.61
C GLU A 145 14.27 -10.11 2.39
N LYS A 146 15.36 -10.36 1.65
CA LYS A 146 15.90 -11.71 1.45
C LYS A 146 16.28 -12.36 2.79
N LEU A 147 16.97 -11.62 3.68
CA LEU A 147 17.37 -12.09 4.99
C LEU A 147 16.16 -12.55 5.84
N LEU A 148 15.14 -11.70 5.91
CA LEU A 148 13.93 -12.00 6.69
C LEU A 148 13.05 -13.08 6.06
N LYS A 149 13.07 -13.22 4.75
CA LYS A 149 12.37 -14.29 4.03
C LYS A 149 13.02 -15.66 4.25
N GLU A 150 14.35 -15.73 4.16
CA GLU A 150 15.08 -16.98 4.24
C GLU A 150 15.34 -17.43 5.68
N GLN A 151 15.40 -16.48 6.61
CA GLN A 151 15.64 -16.68 8.05
C GLN A 151 16.84 -17.63 8.33
N PRO A 152 18.00 -17.39 7.72
CA PRO A 152 19.17 -18.24 7.90
C PRO A 152 19.69 -18.16 9.33
N ASP A 153 20.33 -19.24 9.83
CA ASP A 153 20.97 -19.28 11.14
C ASP A 153 22.30 -18.51 11.12
N LEU A 154 22.22 -17.18 11.31
CA LEU A 154 23.36 -16.27 11.33
C LEU A 154 23.06 -15.05 12.21
N ARG A 155 24.06 -14.24 12.54
CA ARG A 155 23.89 -13.03 13.35
C ARG A 155 23.29 -11.86 12.59
N GLY A 156 23.65 -11.70 11.31
CA GLY A 156 23.20 -10.58 10.53
C GLY A 156 23.94 -10.46 9.20
N ILE A 157 23.72 -9.34 8.52
CA ILE A 157 24.37 -9.01 7.25
C ILE A 157 25.09 -7.68 7.35
N ALA A 158 26.18 -7.52 6.59
CA ALA A 158 26.99 -6.32 6.59
C ALA A 158 27.41 -5.89 5.19
N MET A 159 27.46 -4.60 4.97
CA MET A 159 28.07 -3.97 3.80
C MET A 159 29.11 -2.95 4.29
N PRO A 160 30.39 -3.33 4.32
CA PRO A 160 31.44 -2.47 4.85
C PRO A 160 31.65 -1.20 4.04
N GLY A 161 32.12 -0.18 4.69
CA GLY A 161 32.33 1.12 4.07
C GLY A 161 31.03 1.87 3.79
N MET A 162 31.09 2.79 2.83
CA MET A 162 29.98 3.66 2.44
C MET A 162 29.94 3.78 0.91
N PRO A 163 29.57 2.72 0.19
CA PRO A 163 29.60 2.74 -1.27
C PRO A 163 28.71 3.84 -1.86
N MET A 164 29.22 4.59 -2.82
CA MET A 164 28.47 5.63 -3.50
C MET A 164 27.22 5.04 -4.17
N GLY A 165 26.10 5.75 -4.08
CA GLY A 165 24.83 5.32 -4.65
C GLY A 165 24.08 4.24 -3.85
N SER A 166 24.62 3.77 -2.70
CA SER A 166 23.85 2.95 -1.77
C SER A 166 22.78 3.80 -1.07
N PRO A 167 21.73 3.20 -0.49
CA PRO A 167 20.64 3.96 0.15
C PRO A 167 21.15 4.96 1.17
N GLY A 168 20.81 6.23 1.02
CA GLY A 168 21.27 7.31 1.90
C GLY A 168 22.65 7.90 1.53
N MET A 169 23.38 7.30 0.61
CA MET A 169 24.67 7.83 0.13
C MET A 169 24.50 8.61 -1.17
N PRO A 170 25.25 9.71 -1.34
CA PRO A 170 25.27 10.46 -2.59
C PRO A 170 25.95 9.69 -3.72
N GLY A 171 25.80 10.20 -4.96
CA GLY A 171 26.44 9.67 -6.14
C GLY A 171 25.65 8.57 -6.85
N GLN A 172 26.29 8.00 -7.86
CA GLN A 172 25.71 6.92 -8.65
C GLN A 172 26.39 5.59 -8.29
N LYS A 173 25.62 4.52 -8.33
CA LYS A 173 26.14 3.17 -8.21
C LYS A 173 27.07 2.87 -9.38
N THR A 174 28.34 2.53 -9.08
CA THR A 174 29.38 2.27 -10.10
C THR A 174 29.79 0.81 -10.19
N GLY A 175 29.32 -0.04 -9.30
CA GLY A 175 29.59 -1.48 -9.25
C GLY A 175 28.58 -2.17 -8.35
N ASP A 176 28.73 -3.47 -8.17
CA ASP A 176 27.87 -4.24 -7.30
C ASP A 176 28.11 -3.89 -5.83
N PHE A 177 27.06 -3.82 -5.07
CA PHE A 177 27.11 -3.82 -3.61
C PHE A 177 27.28 -5.26 -3.14
N VAL A 178 28.44 -5.56 -2.55
CA VAL A 178 28.71 -6.87 -1.96
C VAL A 178 28.25 -6.86 -0.51
N ILE A 179 27.34 -7.72 -0.17
CA ILE A 179 26.77 -7.87 1.15
C ILE A 179 27.21 -9.20 1.73
N TYR A 180 27.71 -9.18 2.96
CA TYR A 180 28.25 -10.34 3.64
C TYR A 180 27.27 -10.85 4.70
N ALA A 181 27.10 -12.18 4.79
CA ALA A 181 26.48 -12.85 5.92
C ALA A 181 27.52 -13.02 7.04
N VAL A 182 27.15 -12.73 8.25
CA VAL A 182 27.98 -12.93 9.46
C VAL A 182 27.41 -14.11 10.26
N ASN A 183 28.19 -15.18 10.32
CA ASN A 183 27.82 -16.43 10.97
C ASN A 183 27.88 -16.30 12.52
N ASN A 184 27.28 -17.23 13.25
CA ASN A 184 27.24 -17.23 14.70
C ASN A 184 28.63 -17.38 15.35
N ASP A 185 29.59 -17.96 14.64
CA ASP A 185 30.99 -18.08 15.07
C ASP A 185 31.87 -16.85 14.78
N GLY A 186 31.27 -15.79 14.14
CA GLY A 186 31.96 -14.56 13.76
C GLY A 186 32.66 -14.64 12.39
N THR A 187 32.67 -15.78 11.73
CA THR A 187 33.10 -15.86 10.31
C THR A 187 32.10 -15.21 9.39
N TYR A 188 32.52 -14.86 8.17
CA TYR A 188 31.62 -14.25 7.19
C TYR A 188 31.89 -14.76 5.77
N ASN A 189 30.87 -14.69 4.96
CA ASN A 189 30.91 -15.05 3.53
C ASN A 189 29.96 -14.15 2.75
N GLU A 190 30.11 -14.15 1.42
CA GLU A 190 29.20 -13.37 0.58
C GLU A 190 27.76 -13.89 0.70
N PHE A 191 26.84 -13.00 1.03
CA PHE A 191 25.39 -13.25 1.13
C PHE A 191 24.67 -12.94 -0.18
N MET A 192 25.01 -11.79 -0.78
CA MET A 192 24.33 -11.29 -1.96
C MET A 192 25.16 -10.21 -2.67
N ARG A 193 24.95 -10.08 -3.97
CA ARG A 193 25.38 -8.95 -4.79
C ARG A 193 24.16 -8.28 -5.42
N ILE A 194 24.13 -6.98 -5.35
CA ILE A 194 23.08 -6.16 -5.95
C ILE A 194 23.69 -5.15 -6.89
#